data_82bc7bba5ec494b0f75790e037c75a44
#
_entry.id   82bc7bba5ec494b0f75790e037c75a44
#
_cell.length_a   1.000
_cell.length_b   1.000
_cell.length_c   1.000
_cell.angle_alpha   90.00
_cell.angle_beta   90.00
_cell.angle_gamma   90.00
#
_symmetry.space_group_name_H-M   'P 1'
#
loop_
_entity.id
_entity.type
_entity.pdbx_description
1 polymer ?
#
loop_
_entity_poly.entity_id
_entity_poly.type
_entity_poly.pdbx_seq_one_letter_code
_entity_poly.pdbx_strand_id
1 'polypeptide(L)'
;MRGETQETVIKALNPITRGWSQYYSCVVSSETFNHIDSVMFRKLWKWAVYKHPNKGRCWIKRKYFKKYGNDNWRFMTSNEVNLIRHGDHVIKRHIKVKGTQSPYDGDWVPWGNRLNRILDKSPRVIKLLKLQQGKCDQFQLWFKSDDILEIHHKDQNRKNNMIKNFSLLHGHCHDILHRKCA
;
A
#
# COMPACT_ATOMS: atom_id res chain seq x y z
N MET A 1 4.69 11.37 29.88
CA MET A 1 4.20 9.97 29.80
C MET A 1 4.45 9.06 31.02
N ARG A 2 5.20 9.47 32.05
CA ARG A 2 5.44 8.58 33.22
C ARG A 2 4.18 8.25 34.02
N GLY A 3 3.25 9.18 34.17
CA GLY A 3 1.98 9.00 34.90
C GLY A 3 0.84 8.37 34.08
N GLU A 4 0.96 8.30 32.77
CA GLU A 4 -0.12 7.94 31.85
C GLU A 4 -0.54 6.46 31.95
N THR A 5 -1.78 6.18 31.51
CA THR A 5 -2.25 4.80 31.40
C THR A 5 -1.62 4.09 30.19
N GLN A 6 -1.63 2.76 30.19
CA GLN A 6 -1.13 1.97 29.06
C GLN A 6 -1.85 2.32 27.76
N GLU A 7 -3.15 2.49 27.83
CA GLU A 7 -3.98 2.82 26.66
C GLU A 7 -3.65 4.19 26.08
N THR A 8 -3.45 5.19 26.93
CA THR A 8 -3.03 6.54 26.49
C THR A 8 -1.68 6.49 25.77
N VAL A 9 -0.72 5.72 26.32
CA VAL A 9 0.59 5.55 25.68
C VAL A 9 0.45 4.91 24.31
N ILE A 10 -0.36 3.85 24.16
CA ILE A 10 -0.61 3.18 22.89
C ILE A 10 -1.29 4.15 21.89
N LYS A 11 -2.32 4.87 22.30
CA LYS A 11 -3.02 5.83 21.45
C LYS A 11 -2.12 6.97 20.96
N ALA A 12 -1.18 7.40 21.79
CA ALA A 12 -0.23 8.44 21.42
C ALA A 12 0.87 7.92 20.45
N LEU A 13 1.34 6.68 20.63
CA LEU A 13 2.43 6.12 19.83
C LEU A 13 1.97 5.55 18.47
N ASN A 14 0.78 4.95 18.40
CA ASN A 14 0.29 4.31 17.19
C ASN A 14 0.24 5.22 15.95
N PRO A 15 -0.23 6.48 16.02
CA PRO A 15 -0.20 7.38 14.87
C PRO A 15 1.22 7.67 14.38
N ILE A 16 2.15 7.87 15.32
CA ILE A 16 3.56 8.16 15.03
C ILE A 16 4.21 6.94 14.36
N THR A 17 4.06 5.75 14.97
CA THR A 17 4.59 4.50 14.42
C THR A 17 4.04 4.21 13.03
N ARG A 18 2.73 4.39 12.82
CA ARG A 18 2.08 4.18 11.53
C ARG A 18 2.60 5.16 10.47
N GLY A 19 2.61 6.45 10.76
CA GLY A 19 3.07 7.48 9.83
C GLY A 19 4.53 7.26 9.43
N TRP A 20 5.40 6.98 10.41
CA TRP A 20 6.82 6.74 10.19
C TRP A 20 7.07 5.46 9.39
N SER A 21 6.43 4.36 9.75
CA SER A 21 6.54 3.10 9.01
C SER A 21 6.02 3.22 7.58
N GLN A 22 4.92 3.92 7.37
CA GLN A 22 4.39 4.17 6.03
C GLN A 22 5.37 4.97 5.16
N TYR A 23 5.95 6.03 5.71
CA TYR A 23 6.91 6.88 4.99
C TYR A 23 8.15 6.10 4.56
N TYR A 24 8.74 5.30 5.47
CA TYR A 24 9.97 4.55 5.21
C TYR A 24 9.73 3.14 4.61
N SER A 25 8.50 2.73 4.38
CA SER A 25 8.19 1.42 3.78
C SER A 25 8.63 1.29 2.31
N CYS A 26 8.92 2.41 1.64
CA CYS A 26 9.37 2.42 0.24
C CYS A 26 10.87 2.11 0.05
N VAL A 27 11.65 2.11 1.14
CA VAL A 27 13.09 1.83 1.14
C VAL A 27 13.42 0.55 1.91
N VAL A 28 14.69 0.11 1.89
CA VAL A 28 15.16 -1.06 2.63
C VAL A 28 15.29 -0.71 4.12
N SER A 29 14.20 -0.75 4.85
CA SER A 29 14.10 -0.28 6.23
C SER A 29 13.91 -1.39 7.28
N SER A 30 13.96 -2.68 6.89
CA SER A 30 13.70 -3.82 7.79
C SER A 30 14.58 -3.81 9.04
N GLU A 31 15.88 -3.61 8.88
CA GLU A 31 16.83 -3.58 10.01
C GLU A 31 16.55 -2.39 10.92
N THR A 32 16.29 -1.21 10.33
CA THR A 32 15.95 0.00 11.06
C THR A 32 14.65 -0.19 11.85
N PHE A 33 13.61 -0.78 11.25
CA PHE A 33 12.35 -1.07 11.93
C PHE A 33 12.56 -2.02 13.11
N ASN A 34 13.30 -3.10 12.92
CA ASN A 34 13.61 -4.04 14.00
C ASN A 34 14.42 -3.38 15.13
N HIS A 35 15.38 -2.53 14.78
CA HIS A 35 16.16 -1.78 15.77
C HIS A 35 15.28 -0.85 16.60
N ILE A 36 14.43 -0.05 15.94
CA ILE A 36 13.52 0.88 16.62
C ILE A 36 12.52 0.14 17.50
N ASP A 37 11.94 -0.97 17.01
CA ASP A 37 11.03 -1.80 17.80
C ASP A 37 11.73 -2.36 19.06
N SER A 38 13.00 -2.74 18.95
CA SER A 38 13.80 -3.16 20.10
C SER A 38 14.07 -2.05 21.11
N VAL A 39 14.35 -0.83 20.61
CA VAL A 39 14.52 0.35 21.47
C VAL A 39 13.20 0.71 22.16
N MET A 40 12.10 0.70 21.41
CA MET A 40 10.77 0.98 21.92
C MET A 40 10.35 -0.03 23.00
N PHE A 41 10.57 -1.32 22.75
CA PHE A 41 10.34 -2.36 23.75
C PHE A 41 11.11 -2.09 25.04
N ARG A 42 12.41 -1.80 24.96
CA ARG A 42 13.24 -1.51 26.16
C ARG A 42 12.72 -0.29 26.94
N LYS A 43 12.26 0.74 26.23
CA LYS A 43 11.70 1.95 26.88
C LYS A 43 10.35 1.66 27.56
N LEU A 44 9.47 0.90 26.90
CA LEU A 44 8.17 0.50 27.47
C LEU A 44 8.35 -0.46 28.64
N TRP A 45 9.32 -1.37 28.58
CA TRP A 45 9.65 -2.22 29.70
C TRP A 45 10.12 -1.43 30.92
N LYS A 46 11.07 -0.49 30.72
CA LYS A 46 11.53 0.41 31.80
C LYS A 46 10.38 1.23 32.38
N TRP A 47 9.48 1.74 31.53
CA TRP A 47 8.30 2.46 31.96
C TRP A 47 7.36 1.60 32.82
N ALA A 48 7.12 0.35 32.43
CA ALA A 48 6.29 -0.59 33.18
C ALA A 48 6.89 -0.96 34.55
N VAL A 49 8.21 -1.19 34.59
CA VAL A 49 8.97 -1.43 35.83
C VAL A 49 8.91 -0.22 36.76
N TYR A 50 9.11 0.97 36.23
CA TYR A 50 9.03 2.22 36.99
C TYR A 50 7.65 2.43 37.63
N LYS A 51 6.58 2.05 36.93
CA LYS A 51 5.21 2.15 37.47
C LYS A 51 4.92 1.18 38.62
N HIS A 52 5.63 0.07 38.67
CA HIS A 52 5.38 -1.00 39.64
C HIS A 52 6.69 -1.49 40.26
N PRO A 53 7.38 -0.64 41.07
CA PRO A 53 8.69 -0.96 41.62
C PRO A 53 8.66 -2.22 42.52
N ASN A 54 7.52 -2.48 43.19
CA ASN A 54 7.36 -3.59 44.12
C ASN A 54 6.78 -4.87 43.45
N LYS A 55 6.73 -4.92 42.09
CA LYS A 55 6.21 -6.10 41.36
C LYS A 55 7.30 -6.81 40.59
N GLY A 56 7.25 -8.14 40.61
CA GLY A 56 8.20 -8.97 39.86
C GLY A 56 8.01 -8.87 38.35
N ARG A 57 9.09 -9.21 37.58
CA ARG A 57 9.12 -9.13 36.11
C ARG A 57 8.02 -9.97 35.45
N CYS A 58 7.70 -11.15 35.99
CA CYS A 58 6.63 -12.02 35.47
C CYS A 58 5.25 -11.37 35.58
N TRP A 59 4.99 -10.63 36.68
CA TRP A 59 3.75 -9.91 36.85
C TRP A 59 3.63 -8.75 35.86
N ILE A 60 4.71 -7.99 35.66
CA ILE A 60 4.79 -6.89 34.69
C ILE A 60 4.53 -7.41 33.27
N LYS A 61 5.18 -8.53 32.91
CA LYS A 61 4.93 -9.17 31.62
C LYS A 61 3.45 -9.51 31.42
N ARG A 62 2.87 -10.22 32.37
CA ARG A 62 1.44 -10.63 32.30
C ARG A 62 0.48 -9.44 32.20
N LYS A 63 0.80 -8.32 32.86
CA LYS A 63 -0.04 -7.12 32.84
C LYS A 63 0.04 -6.34 31.54
N TYR A 64 1.25 -6.11 31.02
CA TYR A 64 1.51 -5.16 29.94
C TYR A 64 1.82 -5.80 28.59
N PHE A 65 2.28 -7.05 28.60
CA PHE A 65 2.70 -7.73 27.37
C PHE A 65 1.90 -9.03 27.21
N LYS A 66 1.21 -9.15 26.08
CA LYS A 66 0.37 -10.32 25.79
C LYS A 66 0.77 -10.95 24.47
N LYS A 67 0.25 -12.16 24.23
CA LYS A 67 0.40 -12.84 22.95
C LYS A 67 -0.54 -12.21 21.93
N TYR A 68 -0.01 -11.86 20.76
CA TYR A 68 -0.75 -11.37 19.60
C TYR A 68 -0.21 -12.06 18.34
N GLY A 69 -0.97 -12.96 17.75
CA GLY A 69 -0.49 -13.83 16.68
C GLY A 69 0.73 -14.65 17.11
N ASN A 70 1.83 -14.52 16.38
CA ASN A 70 3.11 -15.19 16.69
C ASN A 70 4.01 -14.42 17.66
N ASP A 71 3.60 -13.20 18.06
CA ASP A 71 4.37 -12.35 18.98
C ASP A 71 3.91 -12.57 20.42
N ASN A 72 4.80 -13.06 21.30
CA ASN A 72 4.51 -13.32 22.71
C ASN A 72 4.75 -12.09 23.61
N TRP A 73 5.20 -10.96 23.04
CA TRP A 73 5.63 -9.79 23.78
C TRP A 73 5.01 -8.48 23.23
N ARG A 74 3.79 -8.56 22.71
CA ARG A 74 3.07 -7.39 22.24
C ARG A 74 2.62 -6.53 23.41
N PHE A 75 3.00 -5.25 23.40
CA PHE A 75 2.48 -4.28 24.36
C PHE A 75 1.00 -4.01 24.09
N MET A 76 0.13 -4.57 24.94
CA MET A 76 -1.31 -4.63 24.69
C MET A 76 -2.11 -4.59 25.98
N THR A 77 -3.24 -3.86 25.97
CA THR A 77 -4.18 -3.77 27.08
C THR A 77 -5.06 -5.03 27.19
N SER A 78 -5.87 -5.10 28.27
CA SER A 78 -6.87 -6.16 28.40
C SER A 78 -7.99 -6.06 27.37
N ASN A 79 -8.26 -4.86 26.88
CA ASN A 79 -9.29 -4.56 25.88
C ASN A 79 -8.76 -4.69 24.44
N GLU A 80 -7.72 -5.49 24.22
CA GLU A 80 -7.12 -5.78 22.91
C GLU A 80 -6.53 -4.56 22.17
N VAL A 81 -6.43 -3.40 22.83
CA VAL A 81 -5.74 -2.25 22.24
C VAL A 81 -4.25 -2.52 22.26
N ASN A 82 -3.65 -2.72 21.10
CA ASN A 82 -2.25 -3.08 20.94
C ASN A 82 -1.40 -1.95 20.34
N LEU A 83 -0.11 -1.98 20.67
CA LEU A 83 0.89 -1.11 20.05
C LEU A 83 1.34 -1.72 18.72
N ILE A 84 1.24 -0.94 17.66
CA ILE A 84 1.73 -1.31 16.32
C ILE A 84 3.25 -1.28 16.34
N ARG A 85 3.89 -2.31 15.77
CA ARG A 85 5.33 -2.32 15.54
C ARG A 85 5.65 -1.77 14.15
N HIS A 86 6.84 -1.19 14.00
CA HIS A 86 7.32 -0.76 12.70
C HIS A 86 7.47 -1.96 11.75
N GLY A 87 7.93 -3.10 12.27
CA GLY A 87 8.06 -4.35 11.52
C GLY A 87 6.75 -5.01 11.07
N ASP A 88 5.59 -4.57 11.57
CA ASP A 88 4.28 -5.05 11.10
C ASP A 88 3.94 -4.48 9.70
N HIS A 89 4.65 -3.44 9.25
CA HIS A 89 4.41 -2.82 7.95
C HIS A 89 5.16 -3.53 6.84
N VAL A 90 4.42 -3.85 5.78
CA VAL A 90 5.01 -4.48 4.58
C VAL A 90 5.86 -3.46 3.83
N ILE A 91 7.11 -3.80 3.58
CA ILE A 91 8.01 -2.98 2.77
C ILE A 91 7.64 -3.14 1.29
N LYS A 92 7.22 -2.04 0.68
CA LYS A 92 6.85 -1.95 -0.73
C LYS A 92 7.97 -1.26 -1.49
N ARG A 93 8.91 -2.03 -2.02
CA ARG A 93 9.98 -1.48 -2.84
C ARG A 93 9.44 -0.96 -4.16
N HIS A 94 9.90 0.23 -4.56
CA HIS A 94 9.67 0.72 -5.91
C HIS A 94 10.49 -0.12 -6.89
N ILE A 95 9.86 -0.49 -8.00
CA ILE A 95 10.57 -1.14 -9.11
C ILE A 95 11.56 -0.13 -9.68
N LYS A 96 12.84 -0.52 -9.80
CA LYS A 96 13.89 0.36 -10.35
C LYS A 96 13.57 0.70 -11.82
N VAL A 97 13.76 1.97 -12.20
CA VAL A 97 13.66 2.38 -13.61
C VAL A 97 14.78 1.70 -14.39
N LYS A 98 14.45 1.08 -15.51
CA LYS A 98 15.43 0.41 -16.37
C LYS A 98 15.96 1.41 -17.38
N GLY A 99 17.31 1.51 -17.47
CA GLY A 99 17.97 2.34 -18.46
C GLY A 99 17.57 3.81 -18.41
N THR A 100 17.31 4.38 -19.56
CA THR A 100 16.94 5.79 -19.79
C THR A 100 15.43 6.03 -19.83
N GLN A 101 14.61 5.07 -19.39
CA GLN A 101 13.15 5.21 -19.41
C GLN A 101 12.68 6.44 -18.62
N SER A 102 11.78 7.21 -19.21
CA SER A 102 11.21 8.43 -18.66
C SER A 102 9.68 8.32 -18.57
N PRO A 103 9.01 8.97 -17.60
CA PRO A 103 7.55 9.06 -17.60
C PRO A 103 6.96 9.75 -18.83
N TYR A 104 7.81 10.43 -19.59
CA TYR A 104 7.44 11.24 -20.76
C TYR A 104 7.83 10.59 -22.09
N ASP A 105 8.35 9.35 -22.10
CA ASP A 105 8.74 8.64 -23.30
C ASP A 105 7.56 7.95 -24.03
N GLY A 106 6.36 8.05 -23.48
CA GLY A 106 5.14 7.46 -24.03
C GLY A 106 4.94 5.98 -23.69
N ASP A 107 5.89 5.31 -23.04
CA ASP A 107 5.70 3.93 -22.55
C ASP A 107 5.03 3.91 -21.18
N TRP A 108 3.71 3.81 -21.19
CA TRP A 108 2.88 3.84 -19.98
C TRP A 108 2.92 2.55 -19.15
N VAL A 109 3.30 1.44 -19.75
CA VAL A 109 3.21 0.11 -19.12
C VAL A 109 4.11 -0.01 -17.88
N PRO A 110 5.41 0.34 -17.94
CA PRO A 110 6.28 0.31 -16.77
C PRO A 110 5.82 1.26 -15.67
N TRP A 111 5.31 2.43 -16.03
CA TRP A 111 4.89 3.47 -15.09
C TRP A 111 3.56 3.14 -14.42
N GLY A 112 2.58 2.61 -15.13
CA GLY A 112 1.33 2.12 -14.56
C GLY A 112 1.55 0.98 -13.56
N ASN A 113 2.56 0.14 -13.80
CA ASN A 113 2.95 -0.93 -12.89
C ASN A 113 3.60 -0.42 -11.60
N ARG A 114 4.36 0.69 -11.67
CA ARG A 114 5.09 1.24 -10.52
C ARG A 114 4.19 1.95 -9.53
N LEU A 115 3.28 2.77 -10.01
CA LEU A 115 2.51 3.71 -9.18
C LEU A 115 1.11 3.20 -8.84
N ASN A 116 0.62 2.12 -9.50
CA ASN A 116 -0.81 1.79 -9.57
C ASN A 116 -1.70 3.01 -9.91
N ARG A 117 -1.06 4.10 -10.33
CA ARG A 117 -1.67 5.37 -10.72
C ARG A 117 -0.80 5.95 -11.83
N ILE A 118 -1.31 5.95 -13.04
CA ILE A 118 -0.91 6.96 -14.01
C ILE A 118 -1.68 8.20 -13.54
N LEU A 119 -0.98 9.29 -13.24
CA LEU A 119 -1.59 10.57 -12.95
C LEU A 119 -2.64 10.81 -14.05
N ASP A 120 -3.88 11.11 -13.68
CA ASP A 120 -5.03 11.39 -14.56
C ASP A 120 -5.77 10.21 -15.22
N LYS A 121 -5.39 8.96 -15.00
CA LYS A 121 -6.14 7.82 -15.56
C LYS A 121 -6.84 7.00 -14.47
N SER A 122 -8.06 6.56 -14.77
CA SER A 122 -8.83 5.75 -13.82
C SER A 122 -8.18 4.39 -13.55
N PRO A 123 -8.37 3.77 -12.37
CA PRO A 123 -7.83 2.44 -12.07
C PRO A 123 -8.24 1.36 -13.09
N ARG A 124 -9.41 1.52 -13.72
CA ARG A 124 -9.91 0.63 -14.77
C ARG A 124 -9.07 0.73 -16.03
N VAL A 125 -8.75 1.95 -16.48
CA VAL A 125 -7.86 2.21 -17.63
C VAL A 125 -6.47 1.62 -17.37
N ILE A 126 -5.89 1.83 -16.19
CA ILE A 126 -4.58 1.28 -15.83
C ILE A 126 -4.58 -0.25 -15.91
N LYS A 127 -5.65 -0.89 -15.44
CA LYS A 127 -5.78 -2.34 -15.50
C LYS A 127 -5.87 -2.86 -16.95
N LEU A 128 -6.61 -2.17 -17.81
CA LEU A 128 -6.71 -2.51 -19.23
C LEU A 128 -5.39 -2.29 -19.97
N LEU A 129 -4.69 -1.18 -19.71
CA LEU A 129 -3.35 -0.94 -20.25
C LEU A 129 -2.38 -2.09 -19.93
N LYS A 130 -2.45 -2.61 -18.70
CA LYS A 130 -1.63 -3.78 -18.30
C LYS A 130 -2.03 -5.03 -19.07
N LEU A 131 -3.32 -5.32 -19.16
CA LEU A 131 -3.82 -6.51 -19.84
C LEU A 131 -3.51 -6.48 -21.35
N GLN A 132 -3.59 -5.31 -21.97
CA GLN A 132 -3.34 -5.10 -23.40
C GLN A 132 -1.88 -4.73 -23.71
N GLN A 133 -0.99 -4.75 -22.70
CA GLN A 133 0.42 -4.44 -22.83
C GLN A 133 0.69 -3.07 -23.47
N GLY A 134 -0.14 -2.06 -23.20
CA GLY A 134 -0.01 -0.71 -23.74
C GLY A 134 -0.46 -0.54 -25.18
N LYS A 135 -1.19 -1.51 -25.75
CA LYS A 135 -1.66 -1.47 -27.14
C LYS A 135 -3.16 -1.36 -27.25
N CYS A 136 -3.62 -0.67 -28.28
CA CYS A 136 -5.04 -0.62 -28.65
C CYS A 136 -5.53 -2.01 -29.11
N ASP A 137 -6.67 -2.47 -28.57
CA ASP A 137 -7.21 -3.82 -28.87
C ASP A 137 -7.61 -3.96 -30.37
N GLN A 138 -7.95 -2.86 -31.05
CA GLN A 138 -8.41 -2.88 -32.43
C GLN A 138 -7.27 -3.01 -33.47
N PHE A 139 -6.25 -2.15 -33.37
CA PHE A 139 -5.18 -2.08 -34.38
C PHE A 139 -3.79 -2.44 -33.82
N GLN A 140 -3.70 -2.83 -32.55
CA GLN A 140 -2.44 -3.20 -31.89
C GLN A 140 -1.37 -2.10 -31.91
N LEU A 141 -1.77 -0.85 -32.13
CA LEU A 141 -0.89 0.31 -32.07
C LEU A 141 -0.66 0.72 -30.61
N TRP A 142 0.55 1.18 -30.33
CA TRP A 142 0.91 1.67 -29.01
C TRP A 142 0.16 2.94 -28.64
N PHE A 143 -0.32 3.02 -27.40
CA PHE A 143 -0.86 4.25 -26.87
C PHE A 143 0.28 5.24 -26.57
N LYS A 144 0.07 6.49 -26.94
CA LYS A 144 0.96 7.62 -26.64
C LYS A 144 0.36 8.48 -25.53
N SER A 145 1.18 9.40 -24.96
CA SER A 145 0.76 10.32 -23.87
C SER A 145 -0.43 11.18 -24.22
N ASP A 146 -0.51 11.58 -25.48
CA ASP A 146 -1.49 12.54 -25.99
C ASP A 146 -2.75 11.87 -26.55
N ASP A 147 -2.79 10.54 -26.54
CA ASP A 147 -3.93 9.79 -27.07
C ASP A 147 -5.15 9.87 -26.14
N ILE A 148 -6.29 10.06 -26.76
CA ILE A 148 -7.59 9.93 -26.09
C ILE A 148 -7.88 8.43 -25.96
N LEU A 149 -7.96 7.96 -24.71
CA LEU A 149 -8.21 6.56 -24.39
C LEU A 149 -9.68 6.35 -24.05
N GLU A 150 -10.34 5.42 -24.74
CA GLU A 150 -11.74 5.10 -24.52
C GLU A 150 -11.93 3.63 -24.17
N ILE A 151 -12.86 3.38 -23.21
CA ILE A 151 -13.22 2.02 -22.82
C ILE A 151 -14.43 1.58 -23.64
N HIS A 152 -14.26 0.52 -24.41
CA HIS A 152 -15.31 -0.10 -25.20
C HIS A 152 -15.85 -1.35 -24.52
N HIS A 153 -17.17 -1.55 -24.53
CA HIS A 153 -17.83 -2.78 -24.08
C HIS A 153 -17.92 -3.76 -25.27
N LYS A 154 -17.21 -4.89 -25.20
CA LYS A 154 -17.14 -5.87 -26.29
C LYS A 154 -18.50 -6.46 -26.66
N ASP A 155 -19.37 -6.64 -25.66
CA ASP A 155 -20.75 -7.13 -25.82
C ASP A 155 -21.78 -6.02 -26.07
N GLN A 156 -21.34 -4.77 -26.23
CA GLN A 156 -22.18 -3.57 -26.39
C GLN A 156 -23.16 -3.33 -25.20
N ASN A 157 -23.09 -4.11 -24.15
CA ASN A 157 -23.92 -3.98 -22.94
C ASN A 157 -23.23 -3.10 -21.90
N ARG A 158 -23.64 -1.83 -21.78
CA ARG A 158 -23.10 -0.87 -20.80
C ARG A 158 -23.32 -1.27 -19.34
N LYS A 159 -24.21 -2.22 -19.06
CA LYS A 159 -24.46 -2.72 -17.70
C LYS A 159 -23.46 -3.81 -17.28
N ASN A 160 -22.80 -4.45 -18.24
CA ASN A 160 -21.83 -5.50 -17.97
C ASN A 160 -20.45 -4.91 -17.64
N ASN A 161 -20.18 -4.71 -16.35
CA ASN A 161 -18.94 -4.11 -15.84
C ASN A 161 -17.80 -5.12 -15.59
N MET A 162 -17.87 -6.33 -16.12
CA MET A 162 -16.79 -7.31 -16.01
C MET A 162 -15.55 -6.82 -16.78
N ILE A 163 -14.38 -6.90 -16.17
CA ILE A 163 -13.13 -6.44 -16.78
C ILE A 163 -12.81 -7.14 -18.12
N LYS A 164 -13.20 -8.40 -18.25
CA LYS A 164 -13.05 -9.21 -19.48
C LYS A 164 -13.87 -8.65 -20.66
N ASN A 165 -14.96 -7.95 -20.34
CA ASN A 165 -15.84 -7.35 -21.33
C ASN A 165 -15.32 -6.00 -21.85
N PHE A 166 -14.28 -5.45 -21.23
CA PHE A 166 -13.73 -4.17 -21.62
C PHE A 166 -12.54 -4.33 -22.58
N SER A 167 -12.45 -3.42 -23.53
CA SER A 167 -11.24 -3.15 -24.29
C SER A 167 -10.91 -1.66 -24.25
N LEU A 168 -9.64 -1.35 -24.25
CA LEU A 168 -9.13 0.01 -24.33
C LEU A 168 -8.75 0.32 -25.76
N LEU A 169 -9.27 1.39 -26.29
CA LEU A 169 -9.11 1.82 -27.67
C LEU A 169 -8.62 3.27 -27.72
N HIS A 170 -7.99 3.66 -28.83
CA HIS A 170 -7.88 5.08 -29.17
C HIS A 170 -9.27 5.64 -29.49
N GLY A 171 -9.52 6.89 -29.20
CA GLY A 171 -10.81 7.52 -29.50
C GLY A 171 -11.26 7.35 -30.95
N HIS A 172 -10.34 7.59 -31.90
CA HIS A 172 -10.63 7.38 -33.33
C HIS A 172 -10.93 5.91 -33.68
N CYS A 173 -10.28 4.96 -33.02
CA CYS A 173 -10.55 3.51 -33.24
C CYS A 173 -11.94 3.13 -32.71
N HIS A 174 -12.35 3.71 -31.59
CA HIS A 174 -13.66 3.55 -30.99
C HIS A 174 -14.77 4.09 -31.93
N ASP A 175 -14.57 5.28 -32.49
CA ASP A 175 -15.49 5.88 -33.46
C ASP A 175 -15.65 5.04 -34.72
N ILE A 176 -14.56 4.45 -35.23
CA ILE A 176 -14.59 3.55 -36.39
C ILE A 176 -15.44 2.30 -36.11
N LEU A 177 -15.32 1.71 -34.90
CA LEU A 177 -16.14 0.57 -34.51
C LEU A 177 -17.63 0.91 -34.49
N HIS A 178 -17.97 2.07 -33.96
CA HIS A 178 -19.36 2.49 -33.88
C HIS A 178 -19.95 2.91 -35.22
N ARG A 179 -19.15 3.46 -36.14
CA ARG A 179 -19.59 3.77 -37.53
C ARG A 179 -19.88 2.54 -38.37
N LYS A 180 -19.19 1.40 -38.07
CA LYS A 180 -19.46 0.14 -38.79
C LYS A 180 -20.71 -0.59 -38.31
N CYS A 181 -21.28 -0.18 -37.17
CA CYS A 181 -22.51 -0.76 -36.59
C CYS A 181 -23.74 0.07 -36.85
N ALA A 182 -23.65 1.18 -37.58
CA ALA A 182 -24.76 2.02 -38.07
C ALA A 182 -24.95 1.77 -39.58
#